data_81f79731ab9a8847aabd74023f1a2fbe
#
_entry.id   81f79731ab9a8847aabd74023f1a2fbe
#
_cell.length_a   1.000
_cell.length_b   1.000
_cell.length_c   1.000
_cell.angle_alpha   90.00
_cell.angle_beta   90.00
_cell.angle_gamma   90.00
#
_symmetry.space_group_name_H-M   'P 1'
#
loop_
_entity.id
_entity.type
_entity.pdbx_description
1 polymer ?
#
loop_
_entity_poly.entity_id
_entity_poly.type
_entity_poly.pdbx_seq_one_letter_code
_entity_poly.pdbx_strand_id
1 'polypeptide(L)'
;MTMISDWNLNLKENERIDDLLAGGLKIIQNNKEFCFSIDAVLLAHFVTVRKNAKGLDLGTGTGVIPLLLSNRAMKMDALEINPVTCEIAKRNMVMNK
;
A
#
# COMPACT_ATOMS: atom_id res chain seq x y z
N MET A 1 2.66 0.33 23.42
CA MET A 1 3.27 -0.45 22.32
C MET A 1 2.18 -0.94 21.38
N THR A 2 2.39 -0.74 20.11
CA THR A 2 1.42 -1.16 19.11
C THR A 2 1.59 -2.65 18.83
N MET A 3 0.51 -3.38 18.97
CA MET A 3 0.43 -4.80 18.65
C MET A 3 -0.35 -4.96 17.34
N ILE A 4 -0.22 -6.12 16.69
CA ILE A 4 -1.03 -6.41 15.51
C ILE A 4 -2.52 -6.27 15.83
N SER A 5 -2.94 -6.66 17.03
CA SER A 5 -4.32 -6.50 17.49
C SER A 5 -4.78 -5.05 17.50
N ASP A 6 -3.87 -4.09 17.75
CA ASP A 6 -4.23 -2.67 17.72
C ASP A 6 -4.58 -2.22 16.32
N TRP A 7 -3.86 -2.72 15.32
CA TRP A 7 -4.19 -2.44 13.93
C TRP A 7 -5.56 -2.98 13.55
N ASN A 8 -5.87 -4.19 14.01
CA ASN A 8 -7.17 -4.80 13.75
C ASN A 8 -8.31 -3.99 14.38
N LEU A 9 -8.08 -3.43 15.58
CA LEU A 9 -9.08 -2.61 16.25
C LEU A 9 -9.38 -1.31 15.50
N ASN A 10 -8.47 -0.87 14.63
CA ASN A 10 -8.65 0.34 13.84
C ASN A 10 -9.28 0.09 12.47
N LEU A 11 -9.60 -1.17 12.15
CA LEU A 11 -10.26 -1.48 10.90
C LEU A 11 -11.70 -1.02 10.93
N LYS A 12 -12.13 -0.43 9.81
CA LYS A 12 -13.52 -0.03 9.62
C LYS A 12 -14.31 -1.20 9.06
N GLU A 13 -15.64 -1.04 9.04
CA GLU A 13 -16.52 -2.03 8.43
C GLU A 13 -16.10 -2.28 6.98
N ASN A 14 -16.16 -3.53 6.55
CA ASN A 14 -15.78 -4.01 5.21
C ASN A 14 -14.29 -3.94 4.92
N GLU A 15 -13.46 -3.65 5.92
CA GLU A 15 -12.00 -3.65 5.75
C GLU A 15 -11.39 -4.96 6.24
N ARG A 16 -10.27 -5.33 5.59
CA ARG A 16 -9.46 -6.48 6.00
C ARG A 16 -8.00 -6.15 5.79
N ILE A 17 -7.13 -6.91 6.45
CA ILE A 17 -5.68 -6.82 6.24
C ILE A 17 -5.25 -8.03 5.44
N ASP A 18 -4.59 -7.79 4.30
CA ASP A 18 -4.02 -8.81 3.45
C ASP A 18 -2.50 -8.72 3.45
N ASP A 19 -1.86 -9.84 3.12
CA ASP A 19 -0.40 -9.91 2.99
C ASP A 19 0.00 -9.60 1.56
N LEU A 20 1.01 -8.74 1.38
CA LEU A 20 1.54 -8.44 0.04
C LEU A 20 2.57 -9.47 -0.43
N LEU A 21 2.89 -10.45 0.42
CA LEU A 21 3.83 -11.53 0.09
C LEU A 21 5.23 -11.03 -0.26
N ALA A 22 5.59 -9.85 0.23
CA ALA A 22 6.89 -9.24 -0.03
C ALA A 22 7.34 -8.48 1.21
N GLY A 23 8.50 -8.85 1.77
CA GLY A 23 9.12 -8.12 2.86
C GLY A 23 8.27 -7.94 4.12
N GLY A 24 7.29 -8.80 4.34
CA GLY A 24 6.40 -8.68 5.49
C GLY A 24 5.39 -7.54 5.40
N LEU A 25 5.24 -6.94 4.24
CA LEU A 25 4.29 -5.86 4.04
C LEU A 25 2.85 -6.33 4.13
N LYS A 26 2.02 -5.53 4.78
CA LYS A 26 0.59 -5.78 4.94
C LYS A 26 -0.19 -4.62 4.31
N ILE A 27 -1.40 -4.91 3.86
CA ILE A 27 -2.23 -3.90 3.24
C ILE A 27 -3.68 -4.00 3.72
N ILE A 28 -4.24 -2.86 4.07
CA ILE A 28 -5.66 -2.75 4.39
C ILE A 28 -6.41 -2.56 3.08
N GLN A 29 -7.47 -3.33 2.89
CA GLN A 29 -8.35 -3.21 1.74
C GLN A 29 -9.80 -3.16 2.19
N ASN A 30 -10.64 -2.46 1.41
CA ASN A 30 -12.07 -2.39 1.65
C ASN A 30 -12.76 -3.28 0.62
N ASN A 31 -13.55 -4.25 1.09
CA ASN A 31 -14.22 -5.23 0.22
C ASN A 31 -15.22 -4.59 -0.76
N LYS A 32 -15.67 -3.37 -0.48
CA LYS A 32 -16.61 -2.64 -1.33
C LYS A 32 -15.92 -1.68 -2.29
N GLU A 33 -14.59 -1.56 -2.20
CA GLU A 33 -13.79 -0.74 -3.09
C GLU A 33 -12.93 -1.62 -3.98
N PHE A 34 -12.25 -1.01 -4.93
CA PHE A 34 -11.36 -1.76 -5.81
C PHE A 34 -10.16 -2.29 -5.01
N CYS A 35 -10.00 -3.60 -5.01
CA CYS A 35 -8.86 -4.25 -4.37
C CYS A 35 -7.74 -4.47 -5.36
N PHE A 36 -6.49 -4.53 -4.86
CA PHE A 36 -5.35 -4.73 -5.75
C PHE A 36 -5.39 -6.13 -6.38
N SER A 37 -4.73 -6.24 -7.53
CA SER A 37 -4.55 -7.52 -8.21
C SER A 37 -3.06 -7.83 -8.34
N ILE A 38 -2.75 -9.05 -8.80
CA ILE A 38 -1.38 -9.46 -9.07
C ILE A 38 -0.68 -8.54 -10.08
N ASP A 39 -1.45 -7.86 -10.94
CA ASP A 39 -0.90 -6.95 -11.93
C ASP A 39 -0.11 -5.82 -11.28
N ALA A 40 -0.60 -5.26 -10.18
CA ALA A 40 0.09 -4.21 -9.45
C ALA A 40 1.42 -4.72 -8.88
N VAL A 41 1.41 -5.93 -8.34
CA VAL A 41 2.61 -6.57 -7.80
C VAL A 41 3.64 -6.81 -8.91
N LEU A 42 3.19 -7.33 -10.04
CA LEU A 42 4.07 -7.58 -11.19
C LEU A 42 4.66 -6.28 -11.73
N LEU A 43 3.83 -5.23 -11.83
CA LEU A 43 4.30 -3.93 -12.30
C LEU A 43 5.38 -3.37 -11.38
N ALA A 44 5.18 -3.44 -10.07
CA ALA A 44 6.16 -2.96 -9.11
C ALA A 44 7.49 -3.72 -9.23
N HIS A 45 7.45 -5.01 -9.51
CA HIS A 45 8.66 -5.81 -9.73
C HIS A 45 9.32 -5.52 -11.06
N PHE A 46 8.56 -5.09 -12.06
CA PHE A 46 9.07 -4.78 -13.39
C PHE A 46 9.85 -3.47 -13.41
N VAL A 47 9.58 -2.55 -12.51
CA VAL A 47 10.23 -1.25 -12.49
C VAL A 47 11.71 -1.39 -12.17
N THR A 48 12.54 -0.69 -12.93
CA THR A 48 13.97 -0.59 -12.65
C THR A 48 14.18 0.43 -11.53
N VAL A 49 14.73 -0.02 -10.42
CA VAL A 49 14.98 0.84 -9.26
C VAL A 49 16.45 1.21 -9.23
N ARG A 50 16.72 2.52 -9.21
CA ARG A 50 18.07 3.07 -9.07
C ARG A 50 18.21 3.67 -7.68
N LYS A 51 19.42 3.67 -7.16
CA LYS A 51 19.73 4.28 -5.87
C LYS A 51 19.26 5.74 -5.85
N ASN A 52 18.54 6.12 -4.81
CA ASN A 52 17.99 7.47 -4.61
C ASN A 52 16.97 7.89 -5.68
N ALA A 53 16.39 6.94 -6.40
CA ALA A 53 15.33 7.25 -7.37
C ALA A 53 14.08 7.77 -6.67
N LYS A 54 13.35 8.63 -7.36
CA LYS A 54 12.05 9.14 -6.92
C LYS A 54 11.01 8.76 -7.94
N GLY A 55 9.83 8.41 -7.47
CA GLY A 55 8.72 8.05 -8.36
C GLY A 55 7.42 8.70 -7.93
N LEU A 56 6.49 8.72 -8.85
CA LEU A 56 5.13 9.20 -8.61
C LEU A 56 4.16 8.14 -9.15
N ASP A 57 3.26 7.70 -8.29
CA ASP A 57 2.21 6.76 -8.68
C ASP A 57 0.88 7.50 -8.79
N LEU A 58 0.37 7.60 -10.01
CA LEU A 58 -0.91 8.23 -10.29
C LEU A 58 -2.01 7.20 -10.22
N GLY A 59 -3.04 7.45 -9.41
CA GLY A 59 -4.10 6.48 -9.17
C GLY A 59 -3.63 5.32 -8.31
N THR A 60 -2.97 5.63 -7.20
CA THR A 60 -2.27 4.63 -6.38
C THR A 60 -3.18 3.61 -5.71
N GLY A 61 -4.49 3.87 -5.64
CA GLY A 61 -5.42 2.99 -4.95
C GLY A 61 -5.10 2.93 -3.46
N THR A 62 -4.97 1.72 -2.94
CA THR A 62 -4.64 1.51 -1.53
C THR A 62 -3.14 1.58 -1.25
N GLY A 63 -2.32 1.93 -2.25
CA GLY A 63 -0.91 2.20 -2.06
C GLY A 63 0.01 0.99 -2.26
N VAL A 64 -0.43 0.00 -3.02
CA VAL A 64 0.34 -1.23 -3.25
C VAL A 64 1.70 -0.94 -3.89
N ILE A 65 1.71 -0.20 -5.00
CA ILE A 65 2.94 0.06 -5.74
C ILE A 65 3.94 0.89 -4.93
N PRO A 66 3.53 2.01 -4.30
CA PRO A 66 4.46 2.75 -3.44
C PRO A 66 5.04 1.92 -2.30
N LEU A 67 4.23 1.05 -1.68
CA LEU A 67 4.73 0.19 -0.61
C LEU A 67 5.82 -0.76 -1.13
N LEU A 68 5.57 -1.41 -2.25
CA LEU A 68 6.51 -2.37 -2.82
C LEU A 68 7.79 -1.68 -3.30
N LEU A 69 7.68 -0.52 -3.93
CA LEU A 69 8.84 0.22 -4.42
C LEU A 69 9.63 0.86 -3.29
N SER A 70 8.97 1.33 -2.24
CA SER A 70 9.65 1.85 -1.05
C SER A 70 10.48 0.76 -0.38
N ASN A 71 9.95 -0.48 -0.37
CA ASN A 71 10.68 -1.63 0.15
C ASN A 71 11.96 -1.92 -0.66
N ARG A 72 12.04 -1.43 -1.89
CA ARG A 72 13.20 -1.52 -2.76
C ARG A 72 14.06 -0.24 -2.74
N ALA A 73 13.95 0.54 -1.68
CA ALA A 73 14.72 1.78 -1.45
C ALA A 73 14.43 2.92 -2.43
N MET A 74 13.24 2.94 -3.00
CA MET A 74 12.80 4.01 -3.87
C MET A 74 11.89 4.98 -3.09
N LYS A 75 12.09 6.27 -3.26
CA LYS A 75 11.18 7.27 -2.68
C LYS A 75 9.97 7.43 -3.58
N MET A 76 8.79 7.32 -2.99
CA MET A 76 7.55 7.37 -3.77
C MET A 76 6.61 8.42 -3.25
N ASP A 77 6.07 9.22 -4.18
CA ASP A 77 4.87 10.01 -3.96
C ASP A 77 3.71 9.32 -4.64
N ALA A 78 2.52 9.52 -4.13
CA ALA A 78 1.33 8.85 -4.65
C ALA A 78 0.14 9.80 -4.64
N LEU A 79 -0.72 9.66 -5.64
CA LEU A 79 -1.95 10.44 -5.75
C LEU A 79 -3.13 9.50 -5.94
N GLU A 80 -4.22 9.77 -5.23
CA GLU A 80 -5.47 9.03 -5.36
C GLU A 80 -6.63 9.99 -5.24
N ILE A 81 -7.51 10.00 -6.24
CA ILE A 81 -8.65 10.93 -6.28
C ILE A 81 -9.81 10.48 -5.40
N ASN A 82 -9.97 9.17 -5.20
CA ASN A 82 -11.06 8.66 -4.36
C ASN A 82 -10.71 8.87 -2.88
N PRO A 83 -11.48 9.70 -2.13
CA PRO A 83 -11.10 10.03 -0.76
C PRO A 83 -11.11 8.83 0.19
N VAL A 84 -12.00 7.86 -0.02
CA VAL A 84 -12.06 6.65 0.80
C VAL A 84 -10.79 5.83 0.59
N THR A 85 -10.44 5.59 -0.66
CA THR A 85 -9.25 4.81 -1.02
C THR A 85 -7.97 5.53 -0.62
N CYS A 86 -7.92 6.85 -0.78
CA CYS A 86 -6.78 7.66 -0.36
C CYS A 86 -6.53 7.56 1.14
N GLU A 87 -7.59 7.58 1.95
CA GLU A 87 -7.47 7.44 3.40
C GLU A 87 -6.91 6.07 3.78
N ILE A 88 -7.34 5.02 3.09
CA ILE A 88 -6.81 3.68 3.29
C ILE A 88 -5.32 3.64 2.93
N ALA A 89 -4.94 4.26 1.82
CA ALA A 89 -3.53 4.32 1.42
C ALA A 89 -2.66 4.97 2.49
N LYS A 90 -3.15 6.06 3.09
CA LYS A 90 -2.42 6.73 4.18
C LYS A 90 -2.22 5.81 5.38
N ARG A 91 -3.25 5.09 5.78
CA ARG A 91 -3.13 4.13 6.88
C ARG A 91 -2.15 3.00 6.54
N ASN A 92 -2.14 2.55 5.29
CA ASN A 92 -1.21 1.52 4.86
C ASN A 92 0.24 1.99 4.94
N MET A 93 0.51 3.25 4.62
CA MET A 93 1.87 3.80 4.77
C MET A 93 2.30 3.82 6.23
N VAL A 94 1.41 4.21 7.14
CA VAL A 94 1.73 4.25 8.57
C VAL A 94 1.95 2.83 9.11
N MET A 95 1.10 1.89 8.73
CA MET A 95 1.17 0.51 9.23
C MET A 95 2.48 -0.19 8.85
N ASN A 96 3.04 0.13 7.71
CA ASN A 96 4.22 -0.56 7.17
C ASN A 96 5.54 0.19 7.39
N LYS A 97 5.55 1.12 8.27
CA LYS A 97 6.80 1.81 8.61
C LYS A 97 7.85 0.89 9.19
#